data_0382461dd609bbf0267cdf1771b3e0e9
#
_entry.id   0382461dd609bbf0267cdf1771b3e0e9
#
_cell.length_a   1.000
_cell.length_b   1.000
_cell.length_c   1.000
_cell.angle_alpha   90.00
_cell.angle_beta   90.00
_cell.angle_gamma   90.00
#
_symmetry.space_group_name_H-M   'P 1'
#
loop_
_entity.id
_entity.type
_entity.pdbx_description
1 polymer ?
#
loop_
_entity_poly.entity_id
_entity_poly.type
_entity_poly.pdbx_seq_one_letter_code
_entity_poly.pdbx_strand_id
1 'polypeptide(L)'
;MMMEKDILQEIILHKQEELERMTAPKPSLRWALLASDTGIIAEFKRRSPSKGWIKEEGRADRIPVSYQQNGAAALSILTDKHYFGGHDDYIRTARQSGVTIPILYKNFVVSELQLYEAMLCGASAVLLIAACLTKEACAALIAKAHALGMEVLLEMHSEQELEYATLGPDLCGINNRNLGSFHTDVETSFRLAESLRSICGYAAEVHGTAPSSPVLVSESGISNPQTVRDLRAAGFRGFLIGETFMKTPHPGQALATFISQL
;
A
#
# COMPACT_ATOMS: atom_id res chain seq x y z
N MET A 1 5.32 54.90 -4.09
CA MET A 1 3.96 54.38 -3.77
C MET A 1 4.08 52.88 -3.63
N MET A 2 4.29 52.39 -2.41
CA MET A 2 4.30 50.97 -2.14
C MET A 2 2.86 50.46 -2.36
N MET A 3 2.66 49.57 -3.33
CA MET A 3 1.38 48.91 -3.48
C MET A 3 1.11 48.14 -2.19
N GLU A 4 0.03 48.48 -1.49
CA GLU A 4 -0.50 47.66 -0.40
C GLU A 4 -0.72 46.26 -0.92
N LYS A 5 0.02 45.27 -0.39
CA LYS A 5 -0.19 43.87 -0.71
C LYS A 5 -1.60 43.51 -0.26
N ASP A 6 -2.46 43.15 -1.19
CA ASP A 6 -3.79 42.63 -0.86
C ASP A 6 -3.64 41.24 -0.25
N ILE A 7 -3.54 41.21 1.08
CA ILE A 7 -3.38 39.99 1.86
C ILE A 7 -4.48 38.95 1.58
N LEU A 8 -5.69 39.42 1.25
CA LEU A 8 -6.81 38.55 0.93
C LEU A 8 -6.54 37.80 -0.38
N GLN A 9 -6.03 38.45 -1.40
CA GLN A 9 -5.65 37.80 -2.65
C GLN A 9 -4.50 36.79 -2.44
N GLU A 10 -3.53 37.14 -1.62
CA GLU A 10 -2.44 36.22 -1.29
C GLU A 10 -2.94 34.96 -0.57
N ILE A 11 -3.89 35.11 0.37
CA ILE A 11 -4.54 33.98 1.06
C ILE A 11 -5.36 33.13 0.07
N ILE A 12 -6.11 33.76 -0.84
CA ILE A 12 -6.93 33.03 -1.83
C ILE A 12 -6.04 32.21 -2.77
N LEU A 13 -4.96 32.79 -3.29
CA LEU A 13 -3.99 32.08 -4.13
C LEU A 13 -3.36 30.91 -3.40
N HIS A 14 -2.97 31.09 -2.16
CA HIS A 14 -2.42 30.01 -1.34
C HIS A 14 -3.45 28.87 -1.12
N LYS A 15 -4.73 29.21 -0.90
CA LYS A 15 -5.81 28.21 -0.80
C LYS A 15 -6.07 27.49 -2.13
N GLN A 16 -5.95 28.15 -3.26
CA GLN A 16 -6.03 27.50 -4.57
C GLN A 16 -4.89 26.50 -4.77
N GLU A 17 -3.65 26.86 -4.44
CA GLU A 17 -2.51 25.95 -4.48
C GLU A 17 -2.66 24.75 -3.53
N GLU A 18 -3.26 24.95 -2.35
CA GLU A 18 -3.58 23.85 -1.43
C GLU A 18 -4.58 22.87 -2.06
N LEU A 19 -5.66 23.39 -2.67
CA LEU A 19 -6.67 22.59 -3.34
C LEU A 19 -6.11 21.83 -4.55
N GLU A 20 -5.28 22.48 -5.37
CA GLU A 20 -4.59 21.85 -6.49
C GLU A 20 -3.71 20.68 -6.03
N ARG A 21 -2.94 20.85 -4.94
CA ARG A 21 -2.13 19.77 -4.35
C ARG A 21 -2.96 18.60 -3.85
N MET A 22 -4.15 18.89 -3.27
CA MET A 22 -5.06 17.85 -2.78
C MET A 22 -5.70 17.06 -3.92
N THR A 23 -5.99 17.70 -5.05
CA THR A 23 -6.66 17.11 -6.22
C THR A 23 -5.68 16.63 -7.30
N ALA A 24 -4.37 16.89 -7.15
CA ALA A 24 -3.36 16.43 -8.10
C ALA A 24 -3.40 14.89 -8.25
N PRO A 25 -3.22 14.36 -9.47
CA PRO A 25 -3.16 12.93 -9.71
C PRO A 25 -2.11 12.26 -8.81
N LYS A 26 -2.52 11.21 -8.12
CA LYS A 26 -1.62 10.43 -7.28
C LYS A 26 -0.86 9.40 -8.13
N PRO A 27 0.40 9.07 -7.80
CA PRO A 27 1.10 8.00 -8.49
C PRO A 27 0.37 6.67 -8.25
N SER A 28 0.12 5.92 -9.34
CA SER A 28 -0.61 4.65 -9.30
C SER A 28 0.23 3.53 -8.68
N LEU A 29 -0.29 2.90 -7.65
CA LEU A 29 0.31 1.71 -7.02
C LEU A 29 0.29 0.53 -8.01
N ARG A 30 -0.83 0.34 -8.70
CA ARG A 30 -0.99 -0.70 -9.68
C ARG A 30 0.06 -0.60 -10.80
N TRP A 31 0.21 0.58 -11.40
CA TRP A 31 1.19 0.81 -12.47
C TRP A 31 2.64 0.69 -11.97
N ALA A 32 2.94 1.16 -10.77
CA ALA A 32 4.27 1.03 -10.20
C ALA A 32 4.68 -0.43 -10.02
N LEU A 33 3.76 -1.31 -9.60
CA LEU A 33 4.03 -2.75 -9.48
C LEU A 33 4.18 -3.45 -10.83
N LEU A 34 3.36 -3.08 -11.82
CA LEU A 34 3.45 -3.66 -13.16
C LEU A 34 4.74 -3.25 -13.90
N ALA A 35 5.19 -2.02 -13.69
CA ALA A 35 6.42 -1.49 -14.28
C ALA A 35 7.70 -1.89 -13.54
N SER A 36 7.58 -2.45 -12.33
CA SER A 36 8.73 -2.79 -11.49
C SER A 36 9.26 -4.19 -11.78
N ASP A 37 10.57 -4.30 -11.91
CA ASP A 37 11.26 -5.59 -11.99
C ASP A 37 11.19 -6.38 -10.66
N THR A 38 11.04 -5.69 -9.53
CA THR A 38 11.04 -6.31 -8.19
C THR A 38 9.67 -6.40 -7.54
N GLY A 39 8.77 -5.43 -7.78
CA GLY A 39 7.43 -5.36 -7.21
C GLY A 39 7.39 -5.20 -5.68
N ILE A 40 8.47 -4.75 -5.05
CA ILE A 40 8.54 -4.64 -3.60
C ILE A 40 7.77 -3.42 -3.09
N ILE A 41 6.77 -3.67 -2.24
CA ILE A 41 6.08 -2.67 -1.42
C ILE A 41 6.77 -2.68 -0.05
N ALA A 42 7.63 -1.68 0.20
CA ALA A 42 8.39 -1.61 1.46
C ALA A 42 7.53 -0.97 2.56
N GLU A 43 7.32 -1.70 3.67
CA GLU A 43 6.44 -1.26 4.73
C GLU A 43 7.19 -0.53 5.84
N PHE A 44 6.75 0.68 6.15
CA PHE A 44 7.14 1.41 7.35
C PHE A 44 6.18 1.10 8.49
N LYS A 45 6.65 0.26 9.43
CA LYS A 45 5.90 -0.21 10.59
C LYS A 45 6.78 -0.21 11.83
N ARG A 46 6.42 0.61 12.81
CA ARG A 46 7.21 0.76 14.04
C ARG A 46 6.89 -0.30 15.09
N ARG A 47 5.63 -0.76 15.13
CA ARG A 47 5.11 -1.71 16.12
C ARG A 47 4.16 -2.72 15.47
N SER A 48 3.97 -3.87 16.08
CA SER A 48 2.90 -4.81 15.73
C SER A 48 2.33 -5.47 16.97
N PRO A 49 1.04 -5.90 16.95
CA PRO A 49 0.42 -6.59 18.08
C PRO A 49 1.18 -7.85 18.51
N SER A 50 1.75 -8.60 17.55
CA SER A 50 2.44 -9.85 17.81
C SER A 50 3.89 -9.72 18.27
N LYS A 51 4.56 -8.59 18.00
CA LYS A 51 6.00 -8.39 18.27
C LYS A 51 6.29 -7.21 19.20
N GLY A 52 5.31 -6.37 19.51
CA GLY A 52 5.56 -5.10 20.20
C GLY A 52 6.33 -4.13 19.31
N TRP A 53 7.22 -3.33 19.89
CA TRP A 53 8.06 -2.39 19.14
C TRP A 53 9.10 -3.12 18.29
N ILE A 54 9.06 -2.87 16.98
CA ILE A 54 10.03 -3.36 15.98
C ILE A 54 11.15 -2.34 15.83
N LYS A 55 10.77 -1.05 15.74
CA LYS A 55 11.69 0.07 15.63
C LYS A 55 11.02 1.34 16.17
N GLU A 56 11.07 1.54 17.50
CA GLU A 56 10.38 2.65 18.18
C GLU A 56 10.92 4.02 17.74
N GLU A 57 12.24 4.10 17.49
CA GLU A 57 12.92 5.29 17.01
C GLU A 57 12.75 5.53 15.49
N GLY A 58 11.99 4.66 14.78
CA GLY A 58 11.78 4.76 13.35
C GLY A 58 11.16 6.09 12.91
N ARG A 59 11.78 6.75 11.94
CA ARG A 59 11.43 8.10 11.47
C ARG A 59 10.80 8.07 10.09
N ALA A 60 9.63 8.69 9.95
CA ALA A 60 8.89 8.78 8.71
C ALA A 60 9.52 9.72 7.66
N ASP A 61 10.35 10.67 8.09
CA ASP A 61 11.14 11.56 7.23
C ASP A 61 12.41 10.91 6.68
N ARG A 62 12.79 9.71 7.13
CA ARG A 62 14.04 9.04 6.75
C ARG A 62 13.82 7.67 6.12
N ILE A 63 13.10 6.77 6.81
CA ILE A 63 12.99 5.37 6.37
C ILE A 63 12.22 5.25 5.05
N PRO A 64 11.05 5.89 4.86
CA PRO A 64 10.34 5.87 3.58
C PRO A 64 11.17 6.45 2.42
N VAL A 65 11.89 7.54 2.66
CA VAL A 65 12.82 8.14 1.68
C VAL A 65 13.93 7.15 1.31
N SER A 66 14.53 6.51 2.32
CA SER A 66 15.56 5.50 2.10
C SER A 66 15.03 4.29 1.33
N TYR A 67 13.80 3.85 1.58
CA TYR A 67 13.18 2.78 0.79
C TYR A 67 13.04 3.14 -0.69
N GLN A 68 12.53 4.35 -0.98
CA GLN A 68 12.45 4.85 -2.35
C GLN A 68 13.82 4.88 -3.03
N GLN A 69 14.83 5.43 -2.36
CA GLN A 69 16.20 5.53 -2.89
C GLN A 69 16.86 4.17 -3.14
N ASN A 70 16.40 3.13 -2.46
CA ASN A 70 16.93 1.78 -2.56
C ASN A 70 16.02 0.81 -3.36
N GLY A 71 15.13 1.34 -4.19
CA GLY A 71 14.44 0.56 -5.21
C GLY A 71 13.09 -0.03 -4.80
N ALA A 72 12.44 0.48 -3.74
CA ALA A 72 11.04 0.15 -3.48
C ALA A 72 10.16 0.63 -4.65
N ALA A 73 9.29 -0.23 -5.17
CA ALA A 73 8.30 0.14 -6.17
C ALA A 73 7.18 1.01 -5.57
N ALA A 74 6.87 0.77 -4.31
CA ALA A 74 5.87 1.51 -3.54
C ALA A 74 6.17 1.40 -2.05
N LEU A 75 5.45 2.18 -1.26
CA LEU A 75 5.50 2.14 0.20
C LEU A 75 4.15 1.71 0.78
N SER A 76 4.20 1.03 1.92
CA SER A 76 3.09 0.83 2.83
C SER A 76 3.42 1.55 4.14
N ILE A 77 2.54 2.43 4.62
CA ILE A 77 2.77 3.19 5.86
C ILE A 77 1.64 2.91 6.84
N LEU A 78 1.97 2.33 7.99
CA LEU A 78 1.01 2.07 9.07
C LEU A 78 0.57 3.41 9.69
N THR A 79 -0.74 3.61 9.74
CA THR A 79 -1.35 4.82 10.31
C THR A 79 -2.14 4.56 11.60
N ASP A 80 -2.45 3.30 11.93
CA ASP A 80 -3.06 2.98 13.22
C ASP A 80 -2.11 3.27 14.38
N LYS A 81 -2.56 4.15 15.28
CA LYS A 81 -1.75 4.62 16.41
C LYS A 81 -1.67 3.59 17.53
N HIS A 82 -2.80 3.01 17.90
CA HIS A 82 -2.90 2.21 19.12
C HIS A 82 -2.18 0.87 19.01
N TYR A 83 -2.37 0.14 17.92
CA TYR A 83 -1.84 -1.21 17.74
C TYR A 83 -0.49 -1.24 17.02
N PHE A 84 -0.26 -0.28 16.09
CA PHE A 84 0.91 -0.31 15.20
C PHE A 84 1.89 0.84 15.42
N GLY A 85 1.60 1.76 16.35
CA GLY A 85 2.45 2.93 16.61
C GLY A 85 2.56 3.84 15.38
N GLY A 86 1.51 3.81 14.52
CA GLY A 86 1.39 4.60 13.31
C GLY A 86 0.83 6.00 13.56
N HIS A 87 0.73 6.77 12.50
CA HIS A 87 0.05 8.08 12.46
C HIS A 87 -0.15 8.53 11.02
N ASP A 88 -1.28 9.20 10.71
CA ASP A 88 -1.55 9.72 9.37
C ASP A 88 -0.48 10.71 8.90
N ASP A 89 0.06 11.51 9.82
CA ASP A 89 1.15 12.43 9.52
C ASP A 89 2.43 11.75 9.02
N TYR A 90 2.60 10.46 9.20
CA TYR A 90 3.76 9.77 8.63
C TYR A 90 3.75 9.76 7.10
N ILE A 91 2.57 9.68 6.47
CA ILE A 91 2.45 9.79 5.02
C ILE A 91 2.76 11.22 4.58
N ARG A 92 2.17 12.23 5.26
CA ARG A 92 2.45 13.64 4.97
C ARG A 92 3.93 13.97 5.13
N THR A 93 4.54 13.50 6.23
CA THR A 93 5.97 13.68 6.49
C THR A 93 6.84 13.03 5.40
N ALA A 94 6.51 11.81 4.99
CA ALA A 94 7.23 11.12 3.92
C ALA A 94 7.13 11.92 2.59
N ARG A 95 5.95 12.42 2.22
CA ARG A 95 5.73 13.25 1.03
C ARG A 95 6.55 14.54 1.10
N GLN A 96 6.51 15.25 2.21
CA GLN A 96 7.27 16.49 2.42
C GLN A 96 8.78 16.25 2.40
N SER A 97 9.23 15.04 2.73
CA SER A 97 10.64 14.63 2.68
C SER A 97 11.09 14.12 1.30
N GLY A 98 10.25 14.23 0.26
CA GLY A 98 10.60 13.93 -1.13
C GLY A 98 10.20 12.54 -1.62
N VAL A 99 9.31 11.83 -0.92
CA VAL A 99 8.74 10.58 -1.45
C VAL A 99 7.74 10.88 -2.56
N THR A 100 8.02 10.36 -3.76
CA THR A 100 7.20 10.51 -4.97
C THR A 100 6.52 9.22 -5.42
N ILE A 101 7.06 8.05 -5.05
CA ILE A 101 6.46 6.75 -5.37
C ILE A 101 5.11 6.56 -4.66
N PRO A 102 4.25 5.60 -5.11
CA PRO A 102 2.96 5.35 -4.48
C PRO A 102 3.08 5.00 -3.00
N ILE A 103 2.12 5.50 -2.20
CA ILE A 103 2.01 5.16 -0.77
C ILE A 103 0.63 4.55 -0.51
N LEU A 104 0.63 3.34 0.05
CA LEU A 104 -0.54 2.67 0.59
C LEU A 104 -0.81 3.17 2.02
N TYR A 105 -2.03 3.70 2.24
CA TYR A 105 -2.57 3.97 3.58
C TYR A 105 -2.93 2.64 4.25
N LYS A 106 -2.08 2.18 5.15
CA LYS A 106 -2.22 0.88 5.81
C LYS A 106 -2.94 1.05 7.15
N ASN A 107 -4.25 0.88 7.13
CA ASN A 107 -5.13 1.02 8.29
C ASN A 107 -6.32 0.05 8.17
N PHE A 108 -7.09 -0.10 9.24
CA PHE A 108 -8.39 -0.78 9.24
C PHE A 108 -9.46 0.23 8.82
N VAL A 109 -9.71 0.32 7.52
CA VAL A 109 -10.70 1.26 6.98
C VAL A 109 -12.08 0.64 7.08
N VAL A 110 -12.95 1.25 7.88
CA VAL A 110 -14.34 0.83 8.12
C VAL A 110 -15.36 1.95 7.85
N SER A 111 -14.89 3.14 7.47
CA SER A 111 -15.71 4.33 7.23
C SER A 111 -15.16 5.19 6.12
N GLU A 112 -16.05 5.87 5.37
CA GLU A 112 -15.66 6.86 4.36
C GLU A 112 -14.83 8.01 4.95
N LEU A 113 -14.97 8.35 6.22
CA LEU A 113 -14.16 9.40 6.87
C LEU A 113 -12.68 9.09 6.80
N GLN A 114 -12.30 7.82 6.96
CA GLN A 114 -10.89 7.41 6.87
C GLN A 114 -10.35 7.51 5.43
N LEU A 115 -11.20 7.42 4.41
CA LEU A 115 -10.79 7.67 3.02
C LEU A 115 -10.45 9.15 2.79
N TYR A 116 -11.19 10.08 3.40
CA TYR A 116 -10.81 11.49 3.37
C TYR A 116 -9.51 11.76 4.11
N GLU A 117 -9.28 11.13 5.26
CA GLU A 117 -8.00 11.20 5.98
C GLU A 117 -6.84 10.71 5.11
N ALA A 118 -7.01 9.55 4.45
CA ALA A 118 -6.02 8.98 3.54
C ALA A 118 -5.71 9.92 2.36
N MET A 119 -6.74 10.49 1.74
CA MET A 119 -6.59 11.47 0.64
C MET A 119 -5.81 12.71 1.11
N LEU A 120 -6.21 13.29 2.25
CA LEU A 120 -5.63 14.51 2.81
C LEU A 120 -4.18 14.36 3.26
N CYS A 121 -3.77 13.17 3.70
CA CYS A 121 -2.36 12.92 4.04
C CYS A 121 -1.49 12.61 2.81
N GLY A 122 -2.07 12.41 1.62
CA GLY A 122 -1.34 12.21 0.36
C GLY A 122 -1.10 10.74 0.00
N ALA A 123 -1.96 9.84 0.46
CA ALA A 123 -1.96 8.44 0.06
C ALA A 123 -2.32 8.27 -1.43
N SER A 124 -1.79 7.25 -2.07
CA SER A 124 -2.09 6.86 -3.46
C SER A 124 -3.13 5.74 -3.51
N ALA A 125 -3.14 4.90 -2.50
CA ALA A 125 -4.05 3.77 -2.36
C ALA A 125 -4.43 3.57 -0.89
N VAL A 126 -5.54 2.91 -0.67
CA VAL A 126 -6.02 2.52 0.65
C VAL A 126 -6.15 1.00 0.77
N LEU A 127 -5.97 0.49 1.99
CA LEU A 127 -6.24 -0.90 2.32
C LEU A 127 -7.71 -1.06 2.70
N LEU A 128 -8.39 -2.02 2.09
CA LEU A 128 -9.64 -2.58 2.58
C LEU A 128 -9.43 -4.05 2.93
N ILE A 129 -10.03 -4.51 4.03
CA ILE A 129 -9.85 -5.89 4.52
C ILE A 129 -11.20 -6.60 4.45
N ALA A 130 -11.31 -7.65 3.63
CA ALA A 130 -12.55 -8.38 3.42
C ALA A 130 -13.16 -8.90 4.74
N ALA A 131 -12.33 -9.44 5.63
CA ALA A 131 -12.74 -9.92 6.94
C ALA A 131 -13.37 -8.86 7.87
N CYS A 132 -13.16 -7.57 7.59
CA CYS A 132 -13.67 -6.45 8.41
C CYS A 132 -14.93 -5.79 7.85
N LEU A 133 -15.39 -6.18 6.66
CA LEU A 133 -16.43 -5.49 5.91
C LEU A 133 -17.48 -6.46 5.36
N THR A 134 -18.73 -6.03 5.28
CA THR A 134 -19.69 -6.69 4.40
C THR A 134 -19.37 -6.37 2.93
N LYS A 135 -19.84 -7.17 1.98
CA LYS A 135 -19.63 -6.92 0.55
C LYS A 135 -20.18 -5.56 0.11
N GLU A 136 -21.34 -5.18 0.61
CA GLU A 136 -21.99 -3.89 0.31
C GLU A 136 -21.15 -2.72 0.82
N ALA A 137 -20.65 -2.81 2.06
CA ALA A 137 -19.76 -1.79 2.63
C ALA A 137 -18.44 -1.72 1.87
N CYS A 138 -17.85 -2.88 1.53
CA CYS A 138 -16.62 -2.94 0.75
C CYS A 138 -16.79 -2.29 -0.63
N ALA A 139 -17.87 -2.64 -1.37
CA ALA A 139 -18.17 -2.04 -2.68
C ALA A 139 -18.35 -0.52 -2.59
N ALA A 140 -19.07 -0.04 -1.57
CA ALA A 140 -19.26 1.40 -1.34
C ALA A 140 -17.93 2.12 -1.07
N LEU A 141 -17.04 1.53 -0.24
CA LEU A 141 -15.73 2.10 0.06
C LEU A 141 -14.79 2.07 -1.15
N ILE A 142 -14.82 1.01 -1.99
CA ILE A 142 -14.07 0.97 -3.26
C ILE A 142 -14.51 2.13 -4.17
N ALA A 143 -15.83 2.26 -4.41
CA ALA A 143 -16.37 3.33 -5.24
C ALA A 143 -16.00 4.72 -4.71
N LYS A 144 -16.04 4.93 -3.39
CA LYS A 144 -15.66 6.19 -2.76
C LYS A 144 -14.15 6.45 -2.89
N ALA A 145 -13.28 5.46 -2.69
CA ALA A 145 -11.82 5.60 -2.85
C ALA A 145 -11.49 6.03 -4.29
N HIS A 146 -12.09 5.36 -5.30
CA HIS A 146 -11.95 5.74 -6.71
C HIS A 146 -12.42 7.17 -6.99
N ALA A 147 -13.57 7.58 -6.43
CA ALA A 147 -14.08 8.95 -6.57
C ALA A 147 -13.14 10.00 -5.93
N LEU A 148 -12.34 9.62 -4.95
CA LEU A 148 -11.31 10.45 -4.32
C LEU A 148 -9.93 10.34 -5.01
N GLY A 149 -9.84 9.63 -6.15
CA GLY A 149 -8.62 9.46 -6.93
C GLY A 149 -7.58 8.54 -6.28
N MET A 150 -8.01 7.62 -5.43
CA MET A 150 -7.16 6.62 -4.78
C MET A 150 -7.48 5.21 -5.30
N GLU A 151 -6.46 4.39 -5.44
CA GLU A 151 -6.58 2.97 -5.71
C GLU A 151 -6.89 2.16 -4.43
N VAL A 152 -7.36 0.93 -4.60
CA VAL A 152 -7.70 0.04 -3.49
C VAL A 152 -6.88 -1.25 -3.56
N LEU A 153 -6.16 -1.56 -2.48
CA LEU A 153 -5.65 -2.90 -2.20
C LEU A 153 -6.67 -3.61 -1.30
N LEU A 154 -7.33 -4.65 -1.84
CA LEU A 154 -8.27 -5.48 -1.10
C LEU A 154 -7.55 -6.69 -0.53
N GLU A 155 -7.41 -6.73 0.80
CA GLU A 155 -6.73 -7.81 1.54
C GLU A 155 -7.72 -8.95 1.86
N MET A 156 -7.29 -10.18 1.56
CA MET A 156 -8.05 -11.42 1.79
C MET A 156 -7.15 -12.47 2.46
N HIS A 157 -7.75 -13.38 3.28
CA HIS A 157 -7.04 -14.38 4.08
C HIS A 157 -7.52 -15.82 3.80
N SER A 158 -8.68 -15.99 3.19
CA SER A 158 -9.34 -17.27 3.01
C SER A 158 -10.03 -17.39 1.66
N GLU A 159 -10.33 -18.63 1.26
CA GLU A 159 -11.03 -18.90 0.02
C GLU A 159 -12.44 -18.27 -0.01
N GLN A 160 -13.12 -18.21 1.14
CA GLN A 160 -14.44 -17.59 1.29
C GLN A 160 -14.44 -16.09 0.99
N GLU A 161 -13.29 -15.43 1.15
CA GLU A 161 -13.15 -14.00 0.91
C GLU A 161 -12.82 -13.68 -0.56
N LEU A 162 -12.40 -14.66 -1.38
CA LEU A 162 -11.96 -14.40 -2.76
C LEU A 162 -13.05 -13.79 -3.63
N GLU A 163 -14.33 -14.06 -3.34
CA GLU A 163 -15.44 -13.46 -4.09
C GLU A 163 -15.51 -11.93 -3.98
N TYR A 164 -14.88 -11.31 -2.95
CA TYR A 164 -14.74 -9.85 -2.85
C TYR A 164 -13.90 -9.27 -3.98
N ALA A 165 -13.04 -10.05 -4.62
CA ALA A 165 -12.25 -9.60 -5.76
C ALA A 165 -13.11 -9.16 -6.97
N THR A 166 -14.37 -9.62 -7.04
CA THR A 166 -15.33 -9.20 -8.08
C THR A 166 -15.88 -7.80 -7.88
N LEU A 167 -15.61 -7.15 -6.74
CA LEU A 167 -16.09 -5.81 -6.42
C LEU A 167 -15.29 -4.69 -7.13
N GLY A 168 -14.26 -5.03 -7.91
CA GLY A 168 -13.49 -4.11 -8.73
C GLY A 168 -12.36 -3.36 -8.00
N PRO A 169 -11.61 -3.98 -7.06
CA PRO A 169 -10.41 -3.37 -6.52
C PRO A 169 -9.31 -3.28 -7.59
N ASP A 170 -8.34 -2.39 -7.43
CA ASP A 170 -7.18 -2.27 -8.33
C ASP A 170 -6.13 -3.34 -8.05
N LEU A 171 -6.02 -3.77 -6.80
CA LEU A 171 -5.10 -4.80 -6.34
C LEU A 171 -5.82 -5.77 -5.41
N CYS A 172 -5.47 -7.06 -5.53
CA CYS A 172 -5.94 -8.14 -4.65
C CYS A 172 -4.77 -8.67 -3.83
N GLY A 173 -4.83 -8.49 -2.51
CA GLY A 173 -3.82 -8.94 -1.57
C GLY A 173 -4.20 -10.25 -0.90
N ILE A 174 -3.27 -11.22 -0.87
CA ILE A 174 -3.37 -12.39 0.01
C ILE A 174 -2.47 -12.15 1.20
N ASN A 175 -3.06 -12.01 2.38
CA ASN A 175 -2.30 -11.90 3.61
C ASN A 175 -2.04 -13.28 4.21
N ASN A 176 -0.79 -13.68 4.22
CA ASN A 176 -0.32 -14.95 4.75
C ASN A 176 -0.39 -15.05 6.29
N ARG A 177 -0.71 -13.94 6.96
CA ARG A 177 -0.88 -13.91 8.42
C ARG A 177 -2.34 -14.06 8.79
N ASN A 178 -2.65 -15.08 9.56
CA ASN A 178 -3.97 -15.23 10.14
C ASN A 178 -4.23 -14.15 11.20
N LEU A 179 -5.34 -13.42 11.10
CA LEU A 179 -5.67 -12.28 11.97
C LEU A 179 -5.96 -12.71 13.43
N GLY A 180 -6.43 -13.93 13.65
CA GLY A 180 -6.78 -14.43 15.00
C GLY A 180 -5.58 -15.05 15.73
N SER A 181 -4.82 -15.93 15.06
CA SER A 181 -3.70 -16.67 15.66
C SER A 181 -2.34 -16.00 15.49
N PHE A 182 -2.23 -15.00 14.62
CA PHE A 182 -0.97 -14.37 14.16
C PHE A 182 0.02 -15.36 13.52
N HIS A 183 -0.39 -16.60 13.27
CA HIS A 183 0.42 -17.55 12.50
C HIS A 183 0.59 -17.04 11.07
N THR A 184 1.79 -17.18 10.52
CA THR A 184 2.11 -16.72 9.16
C THR A 184 2.60 -17.89 8.34
N ASP A 185 1.91 -18.15 7.21
CA ASP A 185 2.22 -19.25 6.30
C ASP A 185 2.11 -18.78 4.85
N VAL A 186 3.23 -18.65 4.17
CA VAL A 186 3.32 -18.19 2.76
C VAL A 186 2.62 -19.13 1.79
N GLU A 187 2.44 -20.41 2.15
CA GLU A 187 1.68 -21.38 1.36
C GLU A 187 0.23 -20.94 1.12
N THR A 188 -0.31 -20.05 1.97
CA THR A 188 -1.63 -19.45 1.75
C THR A 188 -1.70 -18.71 0.41
N SER A 189 -0.67 -17.90 0.06
CA SER A 189 -0.62 -17.23 -1.24
C SER A 189 -0.59 -18.22 -2.39
N PHE A 190 0.22 -19.27 -2.33
CA PHE A 190 0.29 -20.28 -3.40
C PHE A 190 -1.03 -21.03 -3.56
N ARG A 191 -1.64 -21.44 -2.46
CA ARG A 191 -2.92 -22.18 -2.46
C ARG A 191 -4.07 -21.36 -3.05
N LEU A 192 -4.13 -20.06 -2.79
CA LEU A 192 -5.23 -19.20 -3.24
C LEU A 192 -4.98 -18.56 -4.61
N ALA A 193 -3.75 -18.60 -5.12
CA ALA A 193 -3.35 -17.90 -6.34
C ALA A 193 -4.20 -18.31 -7.56
N GLU A 194 -4.39 -19.61 -7.79
CA GLU A 194 -5.11 -20.10 -8.96
C GLU A 194 -6.60 -19.70 -8.92
N SER A 195 -7.27 -19.92 -7.78
CA SER A 195 -8.67 -19.53 -7.58
C SER A 195 -8.86 -18.03 -7.77
N LEU A 196 -7.99 -17.22 -7.19
CA LEU A 196 -8.06 -15.76 -7.31
C LEU A 196 -7.84 -15.31 -8.77
N ARG A 197 -6.89 -15.91 -9.48
CA ARG A 197 -6.67 -15.60 -10.90
C ARG A 197 -7.89 -15.96 -11.75
N SER A 198 -8.52 -17.09 -11.49
CA SER A 198 -9.76 -17.51 -12.17
C SER A 198 -10.89 -16.51 -11.95
N ILE A 199 -11.11 -16.09 -10.71
CA ILE A 199 -12.16 -15.12 -10.32
C ILE A 199 -11.89 -13.75 -10.97
N CYS A 200 -10.64 -13.29 -10.98
CA CYS A 200 -10.26 -12.00 -11.56
C CYS A 200 -10.22 -12.00 -13.11
N GLY A 201 -10.50 -13.12 -13.77
CA GLY A 201 -10.56 -13.20 -15.22
C GLY A 201 -9.19 -12.94 -15.88
N TYR A 202 -8.09 -13.45 -15.28
CA TYR A 202 -6.77 -13.39 -15.92
C TYR A 202 -6.78 -14.23 -17.21
N ALA A 203 -7.27 -13.64 -18.30
CA ALA A 203 -6.98 -14.13 -19.63
C ALA A 203 -5.48 -13.96 -19.90
N ALA A 204 -4.89 -14.91 -20.66
CA ALA A 204 -3.50 -14.84 -21.06
C ALA A 204 -3.17 -13.43 -21.59
N GLU A 205 -2.06 -12.86 -21.11
CA GLU A 205 -1.64 -11.50 -21.41
C GLU A 205 -1.73 -11.21 -22.92
N VAL A 206 -2.66 -10.34 -23.31
CA VAL A 206 -2.66 -9.75 -24.65
C VAL A 206 -1.69 -8.59 -24.58
N HIS A 207 -0.53 -8.74 -25.20
CA HIS A 207 0.50 -7.71 -25.27
C HIS A 207 -0.10 -6.38 -25.78
N GLY A 208 0.01 -5.32 -24.98
CA GLY A 208 -0.25 -3.93 -25.37
C GLY A 208 -1.50 -3.25 -24.82
N THR A 209 -2.36 -3.92 -24.07
CA THR A 209 -3.45 -3.28 -23.32
C THR A 209 -3.21 -3.38 -21.83
N ALA A 210 -3.53 -2.32 -21.08
CA ALA A 210 -3.52 -2.37 -19.62
C ALA A 210 -4.39 -3.55 -19.16
N PRO A 211 -3.86 -4.48 -18.34
CA PRO A 211 -4.67 -5.60 -17.86
C PRO A 211 -5.89 -5.03 -17.13
N SER A 212 -7.09 -5.46 -17.51
CA SER A 212 -8.34 -5.08 -16.81
C SER A 212 -8.45 -5.72 -15.42
N SER A 213 -7.63 -6.74 -15.17
CA SER A 213 -7.63 -7.52 -13.93
C SER A 213 -6.81 -6.84 -12.82
N PRO A 214 -7.19 -7.01 -11.53
CA PRO A 214 -6.44 -6.45 -10.40
C PRO A 214 -5.04 -7.06 -10.29
N VAL A 215 -4.06 -6.30 -9.80
CA VAL A 215 -2.70 -6.82 -9.56
C VAL A 215 -2.68 -7.68 -8.30
N LEU A 216 -2.09 -8.87 -8.35
CA LEU A 216 -1.96 -9.76 -7.20
C LEU A 216 -0.79 -9.33 -6.31
N VAL A 217 -1.06 -9.21 -5.00
CA VAL A 217 -0.09 -8.85 -3.96
C VAL A 217 -0.03 -9.95 -2.91
N SER A 218 1.17 -10.42 -2.56
CA SER A 218 1.38 -11.31 -1.40
C SER A 218 1.90 -10.49 -0.22
N GLU A 219 1.29 -10.70 0.95
CA GLU A 219 1.56 -9.92 2.15
C GLU A 219 1.96 -10.83 3.32
N SER A 220 2.87 -10.39 4.15
CA SER A 220 3.37 -11.09 5.34
C SER A 220 4.20 -12.35 5.05
N GLY A 221 5.17 -12.64 5.91
CA GLY A 221 5.97 -13.87 5.87
C GLY A 221 7.08 -13.91 4.84
N ILE A 222 7.22 -12.93 3.98
CA ILE A 222 8.26 -12.88 2.95
C ILE A 222 9.56 -12.40 3.59
N SER A 223 10.55 -13.30 3.71
CA SER A 223 11.82 -13.03 4.39
C SER A 223 13.05 -13.33 3.55
N ASN A 224 12.90 -13.97 2.40
CA ASN A 224 14.00 -14.25 1.50
C ASN A 224 13.64 -14.01 0.02
N PRO A 225 14.62 -13.72 -0.85
CA PRO A 225 14.38 -13.43 -2.26
C PRO A 225 13.81 -14.61 -3.06
N GLN A 226 14.12 -15.86 -2.68
CA GLN A 226 13.58 -17.02 -3.39
C GLN A 226 12.07 -17.08 -3.31
N THR A 227 11.48 -16.79 -2.13
CA THR A 227 10.03 -16.73 -1.96
C THR A 227 9.39 -15.71 -2.92
N VAL A 228 10.05 -14.56 -3.18
CA VAL A 228 9.55 -13.57 -4.15
C VAL A 228 9.56 -14.13 -5.56
N ARG A 229 10.64 -14.83 -5.97
CA ARG A 229 10.71 -15.48 -7.29
C ARG A 229 9.60 -16.52 -7.48
N ASP A 230 9.39 -17.34 -6.45
CA ASP A 230 8.37 -18.41 -6.49
C ASP A 230 6.95 -17.82 -6.56
N LEU A 231 6.65 -16.80 -5.74
CA LEU A 231 5.37 -16.07 -5.77
C LEU A 231 5.16 -15.37 -7.12
N ARG A 232 6.22 -14.81 -7.70
CA ARG A 232 6.15 -14.19 -9.04
C ARG A 232 5.80 -15.23 -10.11
N ALA A 233 6.40 -16.42 -10.04
CA ALA A 233 6.05 -17.53 -10.92
C ALA A 233 4.59 -17.98 -10.76
N ALA A 234 4.02 -17.87 -9.55
CA ALA A 234 2.60 -18.09 -9.28
C ALA A 234 1.68 -16.96 -9.73
N GLY A 235 2.23 -15.83 -10.26
CA GLY A 235 1.47 -14.74 -10.86
C GLY A 235 1.35 -13.47 -10.01
N PHE A 236 1.94 -13.42 -8.82
CA PHE A 236 2.01 -12.20 -8.03
C PHE A 236 2.95 -11.17 -8.66
N ARG A 237 2.59 -9.89 -8.53
CA ARG A 237 3.40 -8.76 -9.00
C ARG A 237 3.77 -7.78 -7.90
N GLY A 238 3.09 -7.85 -6.74
CA GLY A 238 3.38 -7.05 -5.55
C GLY A 238 3.78 -7.94 -4.37
N PHE A 239 4.77 -7.50 -3.59
CA PHE A 239 5.31 -8.20 -2.42
C PHE A 239 5.46 -7.22 -1.27
N LEU A 240 4.53 -7.28 -0.28
CA LEU A 240 4.51 -6.36 0.85
C LEU A 240 5.41 -6.90 1.97
N ILE A 241 6.50 -6.22 2.24
CA ILE A 241 7.57 -6.64 3.17
C ILE A 241 7.87 -5.51 4.16
N GLY A 242 7.69 -5.78 5.44
CA GLY A 242 7.94 -4.81 6.52
C GLY A 242 8.98 -5.29 7.53
N GLU A 243 8.65 -6.29 8.33
CA GLU A 243 9.47 -6.74 9.45
C GLU A 243 10.91 -7.10 9.03
N THR A 244 11.07 -7.74 7.87
CA THR A 244 12.37 -8.15 7.32
C THR A 244 13.35 -6.98 7.23
N PHE A 245 12.87 -5.80 6.84
CA PHE A 245 13.69 -4.60 6.70
C PHE A 245 13.71 -3.78 8.01
N MET A 246 12.56 -3.55 8.61
CA MET A 246 12.40 -2.67 9.77
C MET A 246 13.22 -3.11 11.01
N LYS A 247 13.41 -4.41 11.21
CA LYS A 247 14.20 -4.97 12.33
C LYS A 247 15.71 -4.71 12.21
N THR A 248 16.18 -4.27 11.04
CA THR A 248 17.61 -4.02 10.82
C THR A 248 18.01 -2.59 11.26
N PRO A 249 19.29 -2.32 11.55
CA PRO A 249 19.76 -0.96 11.83
C PRO A 249 19.48 0.01 10.68
N HIS A 250 19.62 -0.46 9.43
CA HIS A 250 19.51 0.33 8.20
C HIS A 250 18.47 -0.29 7.23
N PRO A 251 17.15 -0.03 7.42
CA PRO A 251 16.08 -0.65 6.64
C PRO A 251 16.22 -0.49 5.11
N GLY A 252 16.61 0.70 4.62
CA GLY A 252 16.82 0.93 3.19
C GLY A 252 17.97 0.10 2.62
N GLN A 253 19.06 -0.06 3.35
CA GLN A 253 20.17 -0.90 2.91
C GLN A 253 19.82 -2.39 2.92
N ALA A 254 19.02 -2.82 3.90
CA ALA A 254 18.48 -4.18 3.94
C ALA A 254 17.59 -4.46 2.72
N LEU A 255 16.77 -3.47 2.31
CA LEU A 255 16.00 -3.55 1.07
C LEU A 255 16.91 -3.66 -0.16
N ALA A 256 17.93 -2.81 -0.29
CA ALA A 256 18.87 -2.85 -1.43
C ALA A 256 19.54 -4.22 -1.54
N THR A 257 20.03 -4.75 -0.42
CA THR A 257 20.63 -6.09 -0.35
C THR A 257 19.64 -7.18 -0.74
N PHE A 258 18.38 -7.07 -0.32
CA PHE A 258 17.34 -8.01 -0.68
C PHE A 258 17.06 -7.98 -2.20
N ILE A 259 16.89 -6.78 -2.76
CA ILE A 259 16.62 -6.57 -4.19
C ILE A 259 17.78 -7.08 -5.07
N SER A 260 19.02 -6.88 -4.66
CA SER A 260 20.20 -7.35 -5.43
C SER A 260 20.29 -8.87 -5.59
N GLN A 261 19.43 -9.60 -4.88
CA GLN A 261 19.34 -11.07 -4.94
C GLN A 261 18.08 -11.54 -5.69
N LEU A 262 17.25 -10.64 -6.24
CA LEU A 262 16.07 -10.96 -7.07
C LEU A 262 16.44 -11.09 -8.54
#